data_3616d75de368c84ee04f87d2e3a02b24
#
_entry.id   3616d75de368c84ee04f87d2e3a02b24
#
_cell.length_a   1.000
_cell.length_b   1.000
_cell.length_c   1.000
_cell.angle_alpha   90.00
_cell.angle_beta   90.00
_cell.angle_gamma   90.00
#
_symmetry.space_group_name_H-M   'P 1'
#
loop_
_entity.id
_entity.type
_entity.pdbx_description
1 polymer ?
#
loop_
_entity_poly.entity_id
_entity_poly.type
_entity_poly.pdbx_seq_one_letter_code
_entity_poly.pdbx_strand_id
1 'polypeptide(L)' 'MLITGGRVINTATNTDDILDIRCADGVISEIGKNLVANSGEEVVDVT' A
#
# COMPACT_ATOMS: atom_id res chain seq x y z
N MET A 1 -6.10 -4.29 6.15
CA MET A 1 -5.60 -4.99 4.95
C MET A 1 -4.36 -4.30 4.44
N LEU A 2 -3.34 -5.06 4.11
CA LEU A 2 -2.11 -4.56 3.53
C LEU A 2 -1.99 -5.05 2.09
N ILE A 3 -1.83 -4.12 1.16
CA ILE A 3 -1.63 -4.43 -0.26
C ILE A 3 -0.16 -4.19 -0.57
N THR A 4 0.52 -5.21 -1.08
CA THR A 4 1.96 -5.13 -1.35
C THR A 4 2.25 -5.14 -2.85
N GLY A 5 3.29 -4.41 -3.26
CA GLY A 5 3.77 -4.39 -4.63
C GLY A 5 2.88 -3.62 -5.61
N GLY A 6 2.02 -2.73 -5.11
CA GLY A 6 1.14 -1.93 -5.96
C GLY A 6 1.88 -0.77 -6.61
N ARG A 7 1.60 -0.53 -7.88
CA ARG A 7 2.16 0.64 -8.57
C ARG A 7 1.30 1.86 -8.28
N VAL A 8 1.88 2.86 -7.67
CA VAL A 8 1.19 4.11 -7.31
C VAL A 8 1.63 5.20 -8.28
N ILE A 9 0.68 5.78 -8.99
CA ILE A 9 0.92 6.88 -9.93
C ILE A 9 0.17 8.10 -9.41
N ASN A 10 0.91 9.18 -9.17
CA ASN A 10 0.32 10.44 -8.75
C ASN A 10 0.85 11.55 -9.66
N THR A 11 0.01 12.06 -10.53
CA THR A 11 0.41 13.08 -11.51
C THR A 11 0.64 14.44 -10.87
N ALA A 12 0.02 14.71 -9.74
CA ALA A 12 0.20 15.99 -9.04
C ALA A 12 1.60 16.12 -8.45
N THR A 13 2.22 15.01 -8.03
CA THR A 13 3.57 14.99 -7.47
C THR A 13 4.58 14.31 -8.37
N ASN A 14 4.18 13.91 -9.59
CA ASN A 14 5.02 13.16 -10.52
C ASN A 14 5.54 11.84 -9.90
N THR A 15 4.76 11.22 -9.05
CA THR A 15 5.13 9.97 -8.40
C THR A 15 4.70 8.78 -9.24
N ASP A 16 5.63 7.89 -9.52
CA ASP A 16 5.39 6.62 -10.18
C ASP A 16 6.31 5.60 -9.53
N ASP A 17 5.81 4.88 -8.54
CA ASP A 17 6.64 3.99 -7.73
C ASP A 17 5.83 2.79 -7.27
N ILE A 18 6.53 1.71 -6.95
CA ILE A 18 5.91 0.52 -6.40
C ILE A 18 5.91 0.65 -4.88
N LEU A 19 4.72 0.74 -4.30
CA LEU A 19 4.55 1.00 -2.89
C LEU A 19 3.59 -0.01 -2.27
N ASP A 20 3.69 -0.17 -0.96
CA ASP A 20 2.72 -0.92 -0.17
C ASP A 20 1.67 0.05 0.37
N ILE A 21 0.43 -0.41 0.43
CA ILE A 21 -0.70 0.41 0.86
C ILE A 21 -1.44 -0.33 1.96
N ARG A 22 -1.63 0.34 3.10
CA ARG A 22 -2.45 -0.21 4.19
C ARG A 22 -3.80 0.47 4.21
N CYS A 23 -4.85 -0.34 4.21
CA CYS A 23 -6.24 0.13 4.30
C CYS A 23 -6.86 -0.30 5.62
N ALA A 24 -7.59 0.59 6.24
CA ALA A 24 -8.35 0.31 7.45
C ALA A 24 -9.69 1.05 7.39
N ASP A 25 -10.78 0.36 7.74
CA ASP A 25 -12.13 0.93 7.78
C ASP A 25 -12.54 1.62 6.47
N GLY A 26 -12.13 1.04 5.34
CA GLY A 26 -12.47 1.58 4.04
C GLY A 26 -11.66 2.78 3.58
N VAL A 27 -10.63 3.15 4.34
CA VAL A 27 -9.75 4.27 3.98
C VAL A 27 -8.29 3.84 3.96
N ILE A 28 -7.48 4.55 3.18
CA ILE A 28 -6.04 4.31 3.14
C ILE A 28 -5.42 4.95 4.38
N SER A 29 -4.77 4.14 5.23
CA SER A 29 -4.15 4.62 6.46
C SER A 29 -2.65 4.84 6.34
N GLU A 30 -1.98 4.08 5.46
CA GLU A 30 -0.53 4.21 5.24
C GLU A 30 -0.18 3.92 3.78
N ILE A 31 0.83 4.61 3.28
CA ILE A 31 1.45 4.32 1.98
C ILE A 31 2.95 4.42 2.19
N GLY A 32 3.70 3.42 1.74
CA GLY A 32 5.16 3.46 1.87
C GLY A 32 5.80 2.20 1.30
N LYS A 33 7.13 2.13 1.40
CA LYS A 33 7.90 0.97 0.96
C LYS A 33 8.13 0.02 2.13
N ASN A 34 8.04 -1.28 1.87
CA ASN A 34 8.37 -2.33 2.83
C ASN A 34 7.53 -2.22 4.12
N LEU A 35 6.24 -1.95 3.97
CA LEU A 35 5.35 -1.97 5.13
C LEU A 35 5.24 -3.39 5.67
N VAL A 36 5.25 -3.51 7.00
CA VAL A 36 5.19 -4.80 7.68
C VAL A 36 3.74 -5.08 8.09
N ALA A 37 3.26 -6.28 7.76
CA ALA A 37 1.92 -6.70 8.16
C ALA A 37 1.84 -6.88 9.68
N ASN A 38 0.75 -6.38 10.26
CA ASN A 38 0.48 -6.62 11.67
C ASN A 38 -0.03 -8.04 11.88
N SER A 39 0.05 -8.54 13.11
CA SER A 39 -0.46 -9.85 13.45
C SER A 39 -1.96 -9.95 13.09
N GLY A 40 -2.31 -10.95 12.31
CA GLY A 40 -3.70 -11.15 11.87
C GLY A 40 -4.15 -10.25 10.73
N GLU A 41 -3.28 -9.40 10.21
CA GLU A 41 -3.61 -8.52 9.09
C GLU A 41 -3.67 -9.31 7.77
N GLU A 42 -4.71 -9.07 6.98
CA GLU A 42 -4.80 -9.66 5.64
C GLU A 42 -3.79 -8.98 4.71
N VAL A 43 -3.04 -9.78 3.97
CA VAL A 43 -2.04 -9.29 3.03
C VAL A 43 -2.44 -9.71 1.61
N VAL A 44 -2.47 -8.74 0.70
CA VAL A 44 -2.75 -8.98 -0.71
C VAL A 44 -1.53 -8.56 -1.52
N ASP A 45 -0.93 -9.51 -2.22
CA ASP A 45 0.22 -9.26 -3.09
C ASP A 45 -0.28 -9.05 -4.52
N VAL A 46 -0.04 -7.85 -5.07
CA VAL A 46 -0.50 -7.48 -6.42
C VAL A 46 0.66 -7.28 -7.41
N THR A 47 1.82 -7.80 -7.07
CA THR A 47 2.99 -7.72 -7.97
C THR A 47 2.81 -8.51 -9.26
#